data_7dea6a7ec74600ef168f39ae82c87e27
#
_entry.id   7dea6a7ec74600ef168f39ae82c87e27
#
_cell.length_a   1.000
_cell.length_b   1.000
_cell.length_c   1.000
_cell.angle_alpha   90.00
_cell.angle_beta   90.00
_cell.angle_gamma   90.00
#
_symmetry.space_group_name_H-M   'P 1'
#
loop_
_entity.id
_entity.type
_entity.pdbx_description
1 polymer ?
#
loop_
_entity_poly.entity_id
_entity_poly.type
_entity_poly.pdbx_seq_one_letter_code
_entity_poly.pdbx_strand_id
1 'polypeptide(L)'
;MLVGSSTEAFAKTVVKSTEEQLASREVLTTKQDREIKLGEDGKPRVIITSDLEVDDMNSFIHESLFFNEIDLAGIVVSGSFCHFTGDGENTQGEVMDHVQNREEGALEMKEFRAQPLDWLSNLWNNEYAEVYENLSKNADGYPTPEYLTSITKIGNVEFEGDVREDTEGSNLIKECILDDDERTLFVLNWGGFNTVARALLSIYDEYSDTKQWDEIYQKVCDKVIVQGTGQDYTFDDYIVEKYPDLVVASANCGYAGYSTAVNGQSDALYTFQADWLKENIKFDHGALMSIYKLVNDGQHIENEEDEYQFGETNTVYNKEYNDYDFIAEGDSSSIIGLFACGLRTFENGAFGSYAGRYSYTTASGEDAGYVSTLNGVVPGLYINPETDKIGKYNPYLLDFQLEWAARADWCVSSYEDCNHAPVVEMDEKDFTVKAGETVSFEAKVSDPDGDKLTSTWSTEQTGCVYNGKDSTIFNWTEDNAKASFTFPKDAEKGDCFILTLRVQDDADAVMTRYAQVMITVA
;
A
#
# COMPACT_ATOMS: atom_id res chain seq x y z
N MET A 1 -3.01 24.75 18.06
CA MET A 1 -4.35 24.46 18.62
C MET A 1 -5.33 24.43 17.47
N LEU A 2 -5.73 23.27 17.05
CA LEU A 2 -6.68 22.85 16.01
C LEU A 2 -6.04 21.95 14.94
N VAL A 3 -5.54 20.81 15.37
CA VAL A 3 -5.31 19.64 14.50
C VAL A 3 -6.36 18.56 14.83
N GLY A 4 -7.60 18.98 14.97
CA GLY A 4 -8.71 18.09 15.36
C GLY A 4 -9.80 17.89 14.29
N SER A 5 -9.57 18.28 13.02
CA SER A 5 -10.68 18.27 12.06
C SER A 5 -10.54 17.32 10.87
N SER A 6 -9.36 16.87 10.50
CA SER A 6 -9.22 15.95 9.36
C SER A 6 -9.62 14.50 9.70
N THR A 7 -9.26 14.02 10.88
CA THR A 7 -9.70 12.69 11.36
C THR A 7 -11.18 12.63 11.73
N GLU A 8 -11.79 13.75 12.14
CA GLU A 8 -13.23 13.79 12.42
C GLU A 8 -14.08 13.91 11.14
N ALA A 9 -13.58 14.49 10.07
CA ALA A 9 -14.30 14.54 8.80
C ALA A 9 -14.38 13.14 8.16
N PHE A 10 -13.28 12.37 8.16
CA PHE A 10 -13.28 10.98 7.71
C PHE A 10 -14.16 10.06 8.59
N ALA A 11 -14.25 10.31 9.89
CA ALA A 11 -15.08 9.51 10.79
C ALA A 11 -16.59 9.82 10.67
N LYS A 12 -17.00 10.96 10.12
CA LYS A 12 -18.41 11.32 9.97
C LYS A 12 -19.08 10.74 8.73
N THR A 13 -18.34 10.32 7.73
CA THR A 13 -18.91 9.89 6.44
C THR A 13 -19.32 8.41 6.41
N VAL A 14 -19.06 7.60 7.44
CA VAL A 14 -19.20 6.14 7.38
C VAL A 14 -20.03 5.56 8.54
N VAL A 15 -21.09 6.22 8.96
CA VAL A 15 -22.13 5.53 9.74
C VAL A 15 -23.38 5.39 8.87
N LYS A 16 -23.28 4.53 7.85
CA LYS A 16 -24.50 3.98 7.23
C LYS A 16 -25.11 2.98 8.21
N SER A 17 -26.44 2.90 8.25
CA SER A 17 -27.16 1.91 9.04
C SER A 17 -26.76 0.49 8.63
N THR A 18 -26.94 -0.51 9.48
CA THR A 18 -26.65 -1.91 9.17
C THR A 18 -27.36 -2.38 7.90
N GLU A 19 -28.56 -1.86 7.61
CA GLU A 19 -29.30 -2.14 6.38
C GLU A 19 -28.66 -1.47 5.15
N GLU A 20 -28.16 -0.24 5.26
CA GLU A 20 -27.42 0.43 4.19
C GLU A 20 -26.04 -0.20 3.96
N GLN A 21 -25.40 -0.76 5.00
CA GLN A 21 -24.17 -1.51 4.90
C GLN A 21 -24.37 -2.87 4.23
N LEU A 22 -25.50 -3.53 4.50
CA LEU A 22 -25.90 -4.77 3.83
C LEU A 22 -26.31 -4.52 2.37
N ALA A 23 -26.98 -3.42 2.08
CA ALA A 23 -27.29 -3.00 0.70
C ALA A 23 -26.03 -2.58 -0.06
N SER A 24 -25.02 -2.01 0.62
CA SER A 24 -23.73 -1.69 0.00
C SER A 24 -22.86 -2.93 -0.24
N ARG A 25 -23.16 -4.09 0.36
CA ARG A 25 -22.50 -5.36 0.03
C ARG A 25 -22.71 -5.78 -1.43
N GLU A 26 -23.84 -5.48 -2.04
CA GLU A 26 -24.01 -5.71 -3.49
C GLU A 26 -23.03 -4.89 -4.33
N VAL A 27 -22.65 -3.70 -3.88
CA VAL A 27 -21.66 -2.85 -4.54
C VAL A 27 -20.23 -3.34 -4.25
N LEU A 28 -19.98 -3.90 -3.05
CA LEU A 28 -18.66 -4.42 -2.65
C LEU A 28 -18.27 -5.73 -3.34
N THR A 29 -19.24 -6.40 -3.96
CA THR A 29 -19.04 -7.68 -4.66
C THR A 29 -18.99 -7.53 -6.17
N THR A 30 -19.14 -6.32 -6.70
CA THR A 30 -18.96 -6.10 -8.13
C THR A 30 -17.54 -6.48 -8.52
N LYS A 31 -17.46 -7.37 -9.51
CA LYS A 31 -16.23 -7.74 -10.17
C LYS A 31 -15.47 -6.47 -10.54
N GLN A 32 -14.17 -6.47 -10.28
CA GLN A 32 -13.31 -5.42 -10.79
C GLN A 32 -13.56 -5.27 -12.28
N ASP A 33 -14.07 -4.13 -12.72
CA ASP A 33 -14.38 -3.90 -14.14
C ASP A 33 -13.13 -3.78 -15.01
N ARG A 34 -11.96 -3.70 -14.37
CA ARG A 34 -10.66 -3.56 -14.98
C ARG A 34 -9.74 -4.72 -14.61
N GLU A 35 -9.17 -5.34 -15.62
CA GLU A 35 -8.13 -6.36 -15.45
C GLU A 35 -6.80 -5.70 -15.09
N ILE A 36 -6.18 -6.18 -14.01
CA ILE A 36 -4.80 -5.82 -13.66
C ILE A 36 -3.85 -6.69 -14.46
N LYS A 37 -3.02 -6.05 -15.29
CA LYS A 37 -2.01 -6.73 -16.09
C LYS A 37 -0.66 -6.66 -15.37
N LEU A 38 -0.13 -7.81 -15.04
CA LEU A 38 1.17 -7.98 -14.37
C LEU A 38 2.26 -8.40 -15.37
N GLY A 39 3.51 -8.42 -14.90
CA GLY A 39 4.62 -9.04 -15.63
C GLY A 39 4.44 -10.55 -15.82
N GLU A 40 5.24 -11.15 -16.71
CA GLU A 40 5.25 -12.61 -16.89
C GLU A 40 5.67 -13.36 -15.60
N ASP A 41 6.43 -12.69 -14.73
CA ASP A 41 6.84 -13.15 -13.41
C ASP A 41 5.80 -12.86 -12.30
N GLY A 42 4.66 -12.28 -12.65
CA GLY A 42 3.59 -11.92 -11.73
C GLY A 42 3.78 -10.61 -10.98
N LYS A 43 4.85 -9.85 -11.26
CA LYS A 43 5.15 -8.60 -10.54
C LYS A 43 4.38 -7.41 -11.11
N PRO A 44 3.84 -6.53 -10.23
CA PRO A 44 3.27 -5.25 -10.64
C PRO A 44 4.38 -4.27 -11.05
N ARG A 45 4.07 -3.40 -12.01
CA ARG A 45 4.95 -2.30 -12.40
C ARG A 45 4.61 -1.05 -11.61
N VAL A 46 5.61 -0.47 -10.94
CA VAL A 46 5.40 0.56 -9.91
C VAL A 46 6.28 1.77 -10.13
N ILE A 47 5.70 2.97 -9.95
CA ILE A 47 6.41 4.22 -9.70
C ILE A 47 6.02 4.71 -8.31
N ILE A 48 6.99 5.20 -7.53
CA ILE A 48 6.76 5.82 -6.23
C ILE A 48 7.08 7.31 -6.35
N THR A 49 6.16 8.18 -5.92
CA THR A 49 6.44 9.61 -5.72
C THR A 49 6.38 9.92 -4.22
N SER A 50 7.27 10.75 -3.71
CA SER A 50 7.46 10.98 -2.27
C SER A 50 7.88 12.41 -1.99
N ASP A 51 7.36 13.02 -0.94
CA ASP A 51 7.80 14.32 -0.45
C ASP A 51 8.89 14.22 0.62
N LEU A 52 9.37 12.98 0.88
CA LEU A 52 10.44 12.67 1.82
C LEU A 52 10.18 13.11 3.27
N GLU A 53 8.92 13.06 3.70
CA GLU A 53 8.59 13.15 5.10
C GLU A 53 9.17 11.94 5.89
N VAL A 54 9.13 11.99 7.19
CA VAL A 54 9.70 10.93 8.05
C VAL A 54 9.10 9.56 7.79
N ASP A 55 7.81 9.50 7.54
CA ASP A 55 7.11 8.25 7.25
C ASP A 55 7.42 7.71 5.86
N ASP A 56 7.65 8.58 4.86
CA ASP A 56 8.23 8.19 3.57
C ASP A 56 9.61 7.56 3.74
N MET A 57 10.49 8.23 4.52
CA MET A 57 11.85 7.71 4.76
C MET A 57 11.81 6.33 5.40
N ASN A 58 10.95 6.12 6.40
CA ASN A 58 10.75 4.82 7.02
C ASN A 58 10.17 3.80 6.03
N SER A 59 9.20 4.22 5.22
CA SER A 59 8.62 3.39 4.17
C SER A 59 9.68 2.94 3.16
N PHE A 60 10.56 3.83 2.69
CA PHE A 60 11.66 3.42 1.80
C PHE A 60 12.63 2.43 2.45
N ILE A 61 12.97 2.62 3.71
CA ILE A 61 13.87 1.71 4.44
C ILE A 61 13.23 0.33 4.57
N HIS A 62 11.99 0.26 5.05
CA HIS A 62 11.27 -0.99 5.24
C HIS A 62 10.98 -1.67 3.90
N GLU A 63 10.32 -0.95 2.98
CA GLU A 63 9.80 -1.55 1.76
C GLU A 63 10.89 -1.91 0.75
N SER A 64 12.10 -1.35 0.88
CA SER A 64 13.25 -1.78 0.07
C SER A 64 13.64 -3.25 0.29
N LEU A 65 13.27 -3.83 1.44
CA LEU A 65 13.41 -5.27 1.69
C LEU A 65 12.45 -6.12 0.86
N PHE A 66 11.43 -5.51 0.25
CA PHE A 66 10.41 -6.15 -0.59
C PHE A 66 10.51 -5.73 -2.07
N PHE A 67 11.50 -4.95 -2.46
CA PHE A 67 11.63 -4.49 -3.84
C PHE A 67 11.86 -5.62 -4.86
N ASN A 68 12.23 -6.80 -4.38
CA ASN A 68 12.26 -8.00 -5.21
C ASN A 68 10.88 -8.52 -5.62
N GLU A 69 9.79 -8.06 -4.99
CA GLU A 69 8.41 -8.47 -5.26
C GLU A 69 7.71 -7.60 -6.32
N ILE A 70 8.32 -6.50 -6.74
CA ILE A 70 7.76 -5.53 -7.69
C ILE A 70 8.74 -5.24 -8.83
N ASP A 71 8.24 -4.69 -9.94
CA ASP A 71 9.04 -4.09 -11.01
C ASP A 71 9.02 -2.56 -10.85
N LEU A 72 10.03 -2.05 -10.17
CA LEU A 72 10.14 -0.64 -9.83
C LEU A 72 10.65 0.16 -11.03
N ALA A 73 9.76 0.92 -11.68
CA ALA A 73 10.04 1.68 -12.89
C ALA A 73 10.52 3.12 -12.62
N GLY A 74 10.29 3.65 -11.42
CA GLY A 74 10.73 4.99 -11.05
C GLY A 74 10.53 5.31 -9.59
N ILE A 75 11.37 6.20 -9.07
CA ILE A 75 11.23 6.84 -7.76
C ILE A 75 11.38 8.36 -7.99
N VAL A 76 10.42 9.16 -7.54
CA VAL A 76 10.37 10.58 -7.85
C VAL A 76 10.14 11.40 -6.59
N VAL A 77 11.06 12.32 -6.30
CA VAL A 77 10.86 13.28 -5.22
C VAL A 77 9.89 14.38 -5.70
N SER A 78 8.84 14.64 -4.95
CA SER A 78 7.76 15.57 -5.27
C SER A 78 7.58 16.57 -4.12
N GLY A 79 6.95 17.69 -4.36
CA GLY A 79 6.53 18.61 -3.30
C GLY A 79 5.09 18.32 -2.85
N SER A 80 4.78 18.74 -1.64
CA SER A 80 3.45 18.67 -1.04
C SER A 80 3.12 19.94 -0.27
N PHE A 81 1.95 19.99 0.35
CA PHE A 81 1.63 21.07 1.29
C PHE A 81 2.39 20.95 2.63
N CYS A 82 3.02 19.79 2.87
CA CYS A 82 3.86 19.56 4.05
C CYS A 82 5.33 19.87 3.81
N HIS A 83 5.81 19.69 2.56
CA HIS A 83 7.21 19.78 2.19
C HIS A 83 7.41 20.42 0.82
N PHE A 84 8.15 21.53 0.76
CA PHE A 84 8.61 22.13 -0.50
C PHE A 84 9.90 22.93 -0.33
N THR A 85 10.75 22.92 -1.36
CA THR A 85 12.11 23.50 -1.30
C THR A 85 12.17 24.99 -1.63
N GLY A 86 11.12 25.54 -2.28
CA GLY A 86 11.14 26.86 -2.86
C GLY A 86 11.98 26.98 -4.14
N ASP A 87 11.89 28.11 -4.82
CA ASP A 87 12.69 28.47 -6.00
C ASP A 87 13.89 29.39 -5.65
N GLY A 88 14.04 29.74 -4.35
CA GLY A 88 15.08 30.61 -3.83
C GLY A 88 14.82 32.10 -4.01
N GLU A 89 13.77 32.51 -4.72
CA GLU A 89 13.45 33.90 -5.03
C GLU A 89 12.09 34.33 -4.47
N ASN A 90 11.04 33.61 -4.82
CA ASN A 90 9.66 33.97 -4.57
C ASN A 90 9.12 33.36 -3.26
N THR A 91 8.07 33.96 -2.73
CA THR A 91 7.21 33.31 -1.73
C THR A 91 6.15 32.46 -2.44
N GLN A 92 5.60 31.48 -1.72
CA GLN A 92 4.54 30.63 -2.26
C GLN A 92 3.35 31.44 -2.81
N GLY A 93 2.89 32.49 -2.09
CA GLY A 93 1.79 33.35 -2.52
C GLY A 93 2.10 34.29 -3.69
N GLU A 94 3.37 34.45 -4.10
CA GLU A 94 3.73 35.19 -5.30
C GLU A 94 3.63 34.33 -6.57
N VAL A 95 3.63 32.98 -6.42
CA VAL A 95 3.72 32.03 -7.53
C VAL A 95 2.49 31.13 -7.64
N MET A 96 1.87 30.81 -6.52
CA MET A 96 0.73 29.90 -6.42
C MET A 96 -0.55 30.67 -6.13
N ASP A 97 -1.61 30.38 -6.87
CA ASP A 97 -2.92 31.00 -6.70
C ASP A 97 -3.70 30.43 -5.50
N HIS A 98 -3.37 29.19 -5.10
CA HIS A 98 -4.06 28.45 -4.06
C HIS A 98 -3.05 27.65 -3.23
N VAL A 99 -3.25 27.60 -1.93
CA VAL A 99 -2.43 26.79 -0.99
C VAL A 99 -3.32 26.10 0.02
N GLN A 100 -3.01 24.86 0.32
CA GLN A 100 -3.70 24.05 1.33
C GLN A 100 -3.03 24.16 2.70
N ASN A 101 -1.74 24.45 2.73
CA ASN A 101 -0.98 24.61 3.96
C ASN A 101 -1.66 25.67 4.86
N ARG A 102 -1.94 25.29 6.11
CA ARG A 102 -2.70 26.10 7.07
C ARG A 102 -1.82 26.77 8.14
N GLU A 103 -0.51 26.64 7.98
CA GLU A 103 0.40 27.30 8.90
C GLU A 103 0.27 28.83 8.80
N GLU A 104 0.50 29.50 9.92
CA GLU A 104 0.49 30.97 9.94
C GLU A 104 1.59 31.51 9.03
N GLY A 105 1.22 32.31 8.05
CA GLY A 105 2.18 32.86 7.09
C GLY A 105 2.49 31.93 5.91
N ALA A 106 1.69 30.91 5.63
CA ALA A 106 1.92 29.96 4.53
C ALA A 106 2.18 30.64 3.18
N LEU A 107 1.48 31.73 2.87
CA LEU A 107 1.67 32.49 1.62
C LEU A 107 3.00 33.25 1.55
N GLU A 108 3.59 33.60 2.69
CA GLU A 108 4.86 34.29 2.80
C GLU A 108 6.06 33.33 2.87
N MET A 109 5.82 32.03 2.95
CA MET A 109 6.88 31.02 2.98
C MET A 109 7.60 30.96 1.63
N LYS A 110 8.91 30.83 1.67
CA LYS A 110 9.78 30.60 0.49
C LYS A 110 10.16 29.13 0.37
N GLU A 111 10.17 28.42 1.45
CA GLU A 111 10.41 26.99 1.60
C GLU A 111 9.65 26.51 2.85
N PHE A 112 9.31 25.26 2.91
CA PHE A 112 8.68 24.68 4.10
C PHE A 112 9.16 23.24 4.26
N ARG A 113 9.86 22.94 5.37
CA ARG A 113 10.47 21.63 5.64
C ARG A 113 11.15 21.08 4.39
N ALA A 114 12.09 21.87 3.83
CA ALA A 114 12.72 21.57 2.54
C ALA A 114 13.30 20.14 2.51
N GLN A 115 12.88 19.36 1.52
CA GLN A 115 13.29 17.97 1.39
C GLN A 115 14.81 17.85 1.20
N PRO A 116 15.44 16.85 1.83
CA PRO A 116 16.83 16.49 1.55
C PRO A 116 16.92 15.73 0.22
N LEU A 117 16.98 16.45 -0.91
CA LEU A 117 16.86 15.92 -2.28
C LEU A 117 17.87 14.82 -2.64
N ASP A 118 18.99 14.73 -1.94
CA ASP A 118 20.02 13.71 -2.13
C ASP A 118 19.85 12.48 -1.21
N TRP A 119 18.85 12.49 -0.32
CA TRP A 119 18.67 11.46 0.70
C TRP A 119 18.49 10.07 0.07
N LEU A 120 17.63 9.94 -0.93
CA LEU A 120 17.41 8.66 -1.63
C LEU A 120 18.66 8.15 -2.32
N SER A 121 19.39 9.04 -3.01
CA SER A 121 20.64 8.63 -3.67
C SER A 121 21.69 8.21 -2.64
N ASN A 122 21.73 8.85 -1.49
CA ASN A 122 22.60 8.46 -0.39
C ASN A 122 22.17 7.11 0.20
N LEU A 123 20.87 6.90 0.45
CA LEU A 123 20.31 5.62 0.90
C LEU A 123 20.73 4.45 0.00
N TRP A 124 20.54 4.61 -1.33
CA TRP A 124 20.87 3.54 -2.28
C TRP A 124 22.37 3.26 -2.36
N ASN A 125 23.20 4.29 -2.36
CA ASN A 125 24.66 4.15 -2.53
C ASN A 125 25.40 3.78 -1.24
N ASN A 126 24.79 3.95 -0.08
CA ASN A 126 25.40 3.65 1.21
C ASN A 126 24.67 2.48 1.90
N GLU A 127 23.59 2.76 2.61
CA GLU A 127 22.97 1.79 3.53
C GLU A 127 22.38 0.58 2.80
N TYR A 128 21.67 0.81 1.68
CA TYR A 128 21.15 -0.29 0.87
C TYR A 128 22.29 -1.08 0.19
N ALA A 129 23.31 -0.39 -0.32
CA ALA A 129 24.46 -1.04 -0.96
C ALA A 129 25.20 -1.99 -0.01
N GLU A 130 25.28 -1.66 1.28
CA GLU A 130 25.92 -2.52 2.28
C GLU A 130 25.18 -3.84 2.50
N VAL A 131 23.86 -3.85 2.36
CA VAL A 131 23.03 -5.05 2.61
C VAL A 131 22.64 -5.79 1.32
N TYR A 132 22.76 -5.15 0.15
CA TYR A 132 22.32 -5.68 -1.13
C TYR A 132 22.86 -7.07 -1.47
N GLU A 133 24.14 -7.33 -1.19
CA GLU A 133 24.75 -8.64 -1.49
C GLU A 133 24.07 -9.77 -0.70
N ASN A 134 23.73 -9.53 0.55
CA ASN A 134 23.05 -10.52 1.39
C ASN A 134 21.58 -10.68 0.99
N LEU A 135 20.86 -9.58 0.77
CA LEU A 135 19.50 -9.63 0.25
C LEU A 135 19.41 -10.47 -1.04
N SER A 136 20.36 -10.23 -1.98
CA SER A 136 20.40 -10.95 -3.27
C SER A 136 20.79 -12.42 -3.16
N LYS A 137 21.40 -12.85 -2.03
CA LYS A 137 21.65 -14.27 -1.74
C LYS A 137 20.41 -14.95 -1.19
N ASN A 138 19.56 -14.22 -0.44
CA ASN A 138 18.37 -14.76 0.17
C ASN A 138 17.19 -14.84 -0.81
N ALA A 139 17.07 -13.88 -1.73
CA ALA A 139 16.07 -13.94 -2.79
C ALA A 139 16.55 -13.28 -4.08
N ASP A 140 16.11 -13.82 -5.23
CA ASP A 140 16.37 -13.24 -6.54
C ASP A 140 15.50 -11.98 -6.78
N GLY A 141 16.00 -11.08 -7.63
CA GLY A 141 15.21 -9.97 -8.17
C GLY A 141 15.31 -8.65 -7.43
N TYR A 142 16.15 -8.54 -6.43
CA TYR A 142 16.45 -7.24 -5.82
C TYR A 142 17.10 -6.29 -6.83
N PRO A 143 16.61 -5.03 -6.95
CA PRO A 143 17.24 -4.04 -7.80
C PRO A 143 18.63 -3.65 -7.27
N THR A 144 19.58 -3.45 -8.18
CA THR A 144 20.93 -3.02 -7.75
C THR A 144 20.92 -1.57 -7.26
N PRO A 145 21.86 -1.16 -6.37
CA PRO A 145 22.00 0.23 -5.93
C PRO A 145 22.13 1.22 -7.09
N GLU A 146 22.89 0.84 -8.15
CA GLU A 146 23.08 1.64 -9.35
C GLU A 146 21.77 1.80 -10.12
N TYR A 147 20.94 0.74 -10.21
CA TYR A 147 19.64 0.80 -10.84
C TYR A 147 18.72 1.77 -10.08
N LEU A 148 18.59 1.59 -8.75
CA LEU A 148 17.78 2.47 -7.91
C LEU A 148 18.19 3.95 -8.05
N THR A 149 19.48 4.22 -8.03
CA THR A 149 20.00 5.58 -8.27
C THR A 149 19.62 6.10 -9.66
N SER A 150 19.67 5.25 -10.68
CA SER A 150 19.37 5.65 -12.07
C SER A 150 17.91 6.02 -12.30
N ILE A 151 16.97 5.38 -11.59
CA ILE A 151 15.53 5.61 -11.68
C ILE A 151 15.01 6.63 -10.66
N THR A 152 15.86 7.12 -9.76
CA THR A 152 15.52 8.19 -8.81
C THR A 152 15.65 9.54 -9.52
N LYS A 153 14.56 10.32 -9.54
CA LYS A 153 14.48 11.63 -10.22
C LYS A 153 13.87 12.68 -9.29
N ILE A 154 14.28 13.93 -9.52
CA ILE A 154 13.66 15.08 -8.88
C ILE A 154 12.47 15.54 -9.74
N GLY A 155 11.35 15.69 -9.11
CA GLY A 155 10.10 16.16 -9.67
C GLY A 155 9.82 17.62 -9.36
N ASN A 156 8.54 17.95 -9.20
CA ASN A 156 8.07 19.30 -8.91
C ASN A 156 8.09 19.54 -7.40
N VAL A 157 9.16 20.14 -6.90
CA VAL A 157 9.47 20.27 -5.45
C VAL A 157 9.47 21.73 -4.95
N GLU A 158 9.29 22.73 -5.86
CA GLU A 158 9.53 24.13 -5.50
C GLU A 158 8.43 24.71 -4.60
N PHE A 159 7.16 24.38 -4.85
CA PHE A 159 6.03 24.87 -4.06
C PHE A 159 4.93 23.80 -3.93
N GLU A 160 4.04 24.00 -2.98
CA GLU A 160 2.80 23.25 -2.88
C GLU A 160 1.95 23.45 -4.15
N GLY A 161 1.48 22.35 -4.73
CA GLY A 161 0.64 22.41 -5.95
C GLY A 161 1.38 22.83 -7.22
N ASP A 162 2.71 22.83 -7.21
CA ASP A 162 3.50 23.26 -8.36
C ASP A 162 3.43 22.28 -9.54
N VAL A 163 2.74 22.72 -10.59
CA VAL A 163 2.60 22.00 -11.87
C VAL A 163 3.08 22.82 -13.07
N ARG A 164 3.88 23.87 -12.84
CA ARG A 164 4.23 24.89 -13.86
C ARG A 164 5.11 24.35 -14.98
N GLU A 165 6.11 23.53 -14.65
CA GLU A 165 7.14 23.11 -15.59
C GLU A 165 7.35 21.59 -15.55
N ASP A 166 7.72 21.02 -16.71
CA ASP A 166 8.15 19.63 -16.78
C ASP A 166 9.51 19.45 -16.10
N THR A 167 9.63 18.40 -15.31
CA THR A 167 10.84 18.03 -14.59
C THR A 167 11.37 16.67 -15.06
N GLU A 168 12.54 16.24 -14.59
CA GLU A 168 13.03 14.89 -14.86
C GLU A 168 12.05 13.83 -14.31
N GLY A 169 11.46 14.08 -13.13
CA GLY A 169 10.49 13.20 -12.50
C GLY A 169 9.17 13.13 -13.28
N SER A 170 8.59 14.28 -13.67
CA SER A 170 7.34 14.28 -14.44
C SER A 170 7.52 13.66 -15.83
N ASN A 171 8.68 13.86 -16.46
CA ASN A 171 9.01 13.23 -17.74
C ASN A 171 9.15 11.70 -17.60
N LEU A 172 9.79 11.20 -16.53
CA LEU A 172 9.87 9.76 -16.26
C LEU A 172 8.47 9.14 -16.14
N ILE A 173 7.57 9.75 -15.37
CA ILE A 173 6.18 9.29 -15.24
C ILE A 173 5.48 9.31 -16.60
N LYS A 174 5.56 10.42 -17.34
CA LYS A 174 4.98 10.56 -18.68
C LYS A 174 5.49 9.49 -19.65
N GLU A 175 6.80 9.23 -19.67
CA GLU A 175 7.43 8.22 -20.52
C GLU A 175 6.91 6.81 -20.17
N CYS A 176 6.82 6.44 -18.89
CA CYS A 176 6.27 5.18 -18.44
C CYS A 176 4.77 5.01 -18.77
N ILE A 177 3.99 6.10 -18.76
CA ILE A 177 2.59 6.07 -19.16
C ILE A 177 2.46 5.80 -20.66
N LEU A 178 3.28 6.48 -21.48
CA LEU A 178 3.15 6.48 -22.93
C LEU A 178 3.93 5.37 -23.63
N ASP A 179 4.80 4.64 -22.95
CA ASP A 179 5.58 3.55 -23.55
C ASP A 179 4.71 2.37 -24.02
N ASP A 180 5.31 1.40 -24.73
CA ASP A 180 4.63 0.26 -25.32
C ASP A 180 4.39 -0.89 -24.31
N ASP A 181 4.77 -0.73 -23.05
CA ASP A 181 4.48 -1.71 -22.01
C ASP A 181 3.00 -1.65 -21.64
N GLU A 182 2.28 -2.75 -21.88
CA GLU A 182 0.83 -2.83 -21.64
C GLU A 182 0.45 -3.19 -20.20
N ARG A 183 1.42 -3.44 -19.33
CA ARG A 183 1.15 -3.74 -17.93
C ARG A 183 0.47 -2.57 -17.22
N THR A 184 -0.31 -2.88 -16.22
CA THR A 184 -0.84 -1.86 -15.31
C THR A 184 0.31 -1.14 -14.63
N LEU A 185 0.31 0.19 -14.68
CA LEU A 185 1.28 1.04 -14.02
C LEU A 185 0.64 1.58 -12.73
N PHE A 186 1.15 1.12 -11.60
CA PHE A 186 0.78 1.67 -10.31
C PHE A 186 1.67 2.88 -10.01
N VAL A 187 1.05 4.04 -9.86
CA VAL A 187 1.73 5.28 -9.44
C VAL A 187 1.35 5.51 -7.99
N LEU A 188 2.28 5.22 -7.09
CA LEU A 188 2.09 5.35 -5.65
C LEU A 188 2.45 6.77 -5.25
N ASN A 189 1.48 7.50 -4.75
CA ASN A 189 1.66 8.87 -4.34
C ASN A 189 1.84 8.96 -2.82
N TRP A 190 3.08 9.09 -2.41
CA TRP A 190 3.51 9.32 -1.04
C TRP A 190 3.71 10.83 -0.87
N GLY A 191 2.78 11.50 -0.23
CA GLY A 191 2.80 12.96 -0.11
C GLY A 191 2.10 13.71 -1.25
N GLY A 192 2.76 14.65 -1.90
CA GLY A 192 2.13 15.56 -2.86
C GLY A 192 1.91 15.03 -4.27
N PHE A 193 0.81 15.45 -4.89
CA PHE A 193 0.47 15.10 -6.28
C PHE A 193 1.15 15.97 -7.35
N ASN A 194 1.95 16.94 -6.99
CA ASN A 194 2.58 17.89 -7.89
C ASN A 194 3.12 17.25 -9.18
N THR A 195 4.01 16.27 -9.03
CA THR A 195 4.73 15.67 -10.16
C THR A 195 3.85 14.71 -10.96
N VAL A 196 2.97 13.96 -10.31
CA VAL A 196 1.98 13.12 -11.01
C VAL A 196 1.02 13.97 -11.82
N ALA A 197 0.52 15.05 -11.22
CA ALA A 197 -0.35 16.02 -11.91
C ALA A 197 0.38 16.68 -13.09
N ARG A 198 1.64 17.10 -12.91
CA ARG A 198 2.41 17.69 -14.02
C ARG A 198 2.61 16.71 -15.18
N ALA A 199 2.93 15.45 -14.90
CA ALA A 199 3.07 14.42 -15.93
C ALA A 199 1.78 14.25 -16.75
N LEU A 200 0.63 14.16 -16.08
CA LEU A 200 -0.68 14.05 -16.73
C LEU A 200 -1.07 15.32 -17.50
N LEU A 201 -0.78 16.51 -16.93
CA LEU A 201 -0.97 17.77 -17.63
C LEU A 201 -0.09 17.88 -18.88
N SER A 202 1.17 17.45 -18.81
CA SER A 202 2.07 17.45 -19.95
C SER A 202 1.54 16.58 -21.11
N ILE A 203 0.94 15.42 -20.78
CA ILE A 203 0.25 14.58 -21.77
C ILE A 203 -0.98 15.32 -22.34
N TYR A 204 -1.79 15.92 -21.49
CA TYR A 204 -2.96 16.67 -21.91
C TYR A 204 -2.58 17.85 -22.83
N ASP A 205 -1.60 18.65 -22.45
CA ASP A 205 -1.11 19.80 -23.20
C ASP A 205 -0.58 19.41 -24.59
N GLU A 206 0.08 18.25 -24.69
CA GLU A 206 0.64 17.76 -25.95
C GLU A 206 -0.42 17.17 -26.90
N TYR A 207 -1.42 16.46 -26.37
CA TYR A 207 -2.31 15.62 -27.18
C TYR A 207 -3.77 16.08 -27.26
N SER A 208 -4.30 16.86 -26.30
CA SER A 208 -5.74 17.15 -26.20
C SER A 208 -6.35 17.81 -27.43
N ASP A 209 -5.59 18.63 -28.15
CA ASP A 209 -5.99 19.30 -29.40
C ASP A 209 -5.66 18.47 -30.65
N THR A 210 -5.16 17.27 -30.52
CA THR A 210 -4.75 16.40 -31.63
C THR A 210 -5.80 15.33 -31.95
N LYS A 211 -5.64 14.67 -33.10
CA LYS A 211 -6.47 13.52 -33.48
C LYS A 211 -6.14 12.26 -32.69
N GLN A 212 -5.05 12.25 -31.94
CA GLN A 212 -4.59 11.12 -31.15
C GLN A 212 -5.20 11.12 -29.74
N TRP A 213 -5.88 12.21 -29.36
CA TRP A 213 -6.34 12.39 -27.99
C TRP A 213 -7.18 11.21 -27.46
N ASP A 214 -8.18 10.76 -28.22
CA ASP A 214 -9.04 9.67 -27.78
C ASP A 214 -8.24 8.39 -27.49
N GLU A 215 -7.24 8.09 -28.30
CA GLU A 215 -6.35 6.91 -28.12
C GLU A 215 -5.43 7.10 -26.91
N ILE A 216 -4.82 8.27 -26.76
CA ILE A 216 -3.93 8.60 -25.65
C ILE A 216 -4.70 8.64 -24.32
N TYR A 217 -5.86 9.29 -24.31
CA TYR A 217 -6.74 9.33 -23.15
C TYR A 217 -7.11 7.91 -22.67
N GLN A 218 -7.54 7.06 -23.59
CA GLN A 218 -7.88 5.69 -23.27
C GLN A 218 -6.66 4.92 -22.73
N LYS A 219 -5.48 5.10 -23.35
CA LYS A 219 -4.23 4.49 -22.89
C LYS A 219 -3.91 4.90 -21.46
N VAL A 220 -4.00 6.19 -21.13
CA VAL A 220 -3.78 6.69 -19.76
C VAL A 220 -4.76 6.04 -18.79
N CYS A 221 -6.06 6.12 -19.08
CA CYS A 221 -7.10 5.60 -18.18
C CYS A 221 -7.06 4.08 -18.03
N ASP A 222 -6.68 3.33 -19.08
CA ASP A 222 -6.59 1.87 -19.03
C ASP A 222 -5.30 1.36 -18.36
N LYS A 223 -4.22 2.13 -18.45
CA LYS A 223 -2.91 1.69 -17.99
C LYS A 223 -2.63 2.09 -16.54
N VAL A 224 -3.02 3.32 -16.15
CA VAL A 224 -2.58 3.92 -14.89
C VAL A 224 -3.58 3.68 -13.77
N ILE A 225 -3.07 3.32 -12.60
CA ILE A 225 -3.77 3.40 -11.33
C ILE A 225 -2.93 4.32 -10.43
N VAL A 226 -3.49 5.45 -10.04
CA VAL A 226 -2.89 6.31 -9.03
C VAL A 226 -3.37 5.86 -7.67
N GLN A 227 -2.45 5.63 -6.74
CA GLN A 227 -2.77 5.16 -5.39
C GLN A 227 -2.08 6.06 -4.37
N GLY A 228 -2.84 6.69 -3.48
CA GLY A 228 -2.28 7.66 -2.56
C GLY A 228 -3.11 7.87 -1.30
N THR A 229 -2.56 8.64 -0.39
CA THR A 229 -3.19 8.99 0.90
C THR A 229 -4.18 10.14 0.79
N GLY A 230 -4.18 10.89 -0.29
CA GLY A 230 -5.10 11.99 -0.53
C GLY A 230 -4.75 13.26 0.24
N GLN A 231 -3.50 13.58 0.37
CA GLN A 231 -3.06 14.67 1.23
C GLN A 231 -3.19 16.06 0.63
N ASP A 232 -3.26 16.23 -0.69
CA ASP A 232 -3.40 17.53 -1.30
C ASP A 232 -4.48 17.63 -2.38
N TYR A 233 -4.79 18.85 -2.77
CA TYR A 233 -5.83 19.20 -3.74
C TYR A 233 -5.32 19.30 -5.18
N THR A 234 -4.03 19.17 -5.41
CA THR A 234 -3.40 19.37 -6.74
C THR A 234 -4.05 18.49 -7.80
N PHE A 235 -4.41 17.28 -7.43
CA PHE A 235 -5.09 16.35 -8.32
C PHE A 235 -6.50 16.83 -8.68
N ASP A 236 -7.27 17.29 -7.69
CA ASP A 236 -8.63 17.82 -7.90
C ASP A 236 -8.63 19.06 -8.79
N ASP A 237 -7.72 19.99 -8.54
CA ASP A 237 -7.66 21.26 -9.25
C ASP A 237 -7.23 21.11 -10.72
N TYR A 238 -6.35 20.14 -11.01
CA TYR A 238 -5.72 20.07 -12.33
C TYR A 238 -6.11 18.86 -13.15
N ILE A 239 -6.48 17.72 -12.54
CA ILE A 239 -6.55 16.44 -13.25
C ILE A 239 -7.96 15.88 -13.36
N VAL A 240 -8.79 15.98 -12.33
CA VAL A 240 -10.12 15.34 -12.27
C VAL A 240 -10.98 15.66 -13.48
N GLU A 241 -11.04 16.93 -13.92
CA GLU A 241 -11.84 17.35 -15.08
C GLU A 241 -11.27 16.84 -16.42
N LYS A 242 -9.95 16.62 -16.50
CA LYS A 242 -9.26 16.21 -17.72
C LYS A 242 -9.26 14.70 -17.93
N TYR A 243 -9.23 13.96 -16.82
CA TYR A 243 -9.16 12.50 -16.80
C TYR A 243 -10.23 11.89 -15.87
N PRO A 244 -11.54 12.11 -16.15
CA PRO A 244 -12.62 11.66 -15.27
C PRO A 244 -12.72 10.13 -15.11
N ASP A 245 -12.15 9.36 -16.03
CA ASP A 245 -12.13 7.90 -16.00
C ASP A 245 -10.84 7.31 -15.41
N LEU A 246 -9.90 8.16 -15.00
CA LEU A 246 -8.66 7.70 -14.37
C LEU A 246 -8.96 7.08 -13.00
N VAL A 247 -8.39 5.91 -12.74
CA VAL A 247 -8.57 5.23 -11.44
C VAL A 247 -7.63 5.85 -10.41
N VAL A 248 -8.23 6.38 -9.34
CA VAL A 248 -7.51 6.82 -8.15
C VAL A 248 -7.96 5.98 -6.96
N ALA A 249 -7.01 5.35 -6.30
CA ALA A 249 -7.25 4.47 -5.18
C ALA A 249 -6.78 5.12 -3.87
N SER A 250 -7.61 5.02 -2.82
CA SER A 250 -7.18 5.38 -1.47
C SER A 250 -6.40 4.23 -0.85
N ALA A 251 -5.21 4.52 -0.37
CA ALA A 251 -4.27 3.54 0.19
C ALA A 251 -4.33 3.41 1.72
N ASN A 252 -5.29 4.00 2.38
CA ASN A 252 -5.36 3.96 3.84
C ASN A 252 -5.84 2.59 4.35
N CYS A 253 -4.91 1.69 4.62
CA CYS A 253 -5.19 0.33 5.12
C CYS A 253 -5.15 0.22 6.66
N GLY A 254 -4.98 1.31 7.39
CA GLY A 254 -4.86 1.31 8.85
C GLY A 254 -3.51 0.81 9.38
N TYR A 255 -2.58 0.46 8.49
CA TYR A 255 -1.16 0.30 8.82
C TYR A 255 -0.55 1.68 8.99
N ALA A 256 0.39 1.82 9.87
CA ALA A 256 1.38 2.87 9.76
C ALA A 256 1.00 4.30 10.17
N GLY A 257 -0.01 4.53 10.96
CA GLY A 257 -0.18 5.83 11.60
C GLY A 257 0.37 5.82 13.03
N TYR A 258 0.69 6.99 13.57
CA TYR A 258 1.15 7.16 14.97
C TYR A 258 0.25 6.49 16.01
N SER A 259 -1.04 6.37 15.71
CA SER A 259 -1.97 5.69 16.59
C SER A 259 -1.87 4.17 16.53
N THR A 260 -1.17 3.60 15.55
CA THR A 260 -1.03 2.15 15.38
C THR A 260 -0.28 1.54 16.56
N ALA A 261 0.78 2.20 17.04
CA ALA A 261 1.55 1.76 18.20
C ALA A 261 0.74 1.68 19.51
N VAL A 262 -0.35 2.44 19.62
CA VAL A 262 -1.18 2.51 20.85
C VAL A 262 -2.60 1.98 20.68
N ASN A 263 -3.13 1.98 19.46
CA ASN A 263 -4.51 1.59 19.16
C ASN A 263 -4.61 0.57 18.01
N GLY A 264 -3.48 -0.01 17.60
CA GLY A 264 -3.40 -0.93 16.46
C GLY A 264 -4.16 -2.22 16.64
N GLN A 265 -3.95 -3.14 15.72
CA GLN A 265 -4.56 -4.47 15.73
C GLN A 265 -4.11 -5.26 16.95
N SER A 266 -5.03 -5.89 17.64
CA SER A 266 -4.77 -6.54 18.93
C SER A 266 -3.72 -7.64 18.89
N ASP A 267 -3.65 -8.38 17.79
CA ASP A 267 -2.69 -9.47 17.57
C ASP A 267 -1.32 -8.99 17.07
N ALA A 268 -1.27 -7.89 16.30
CA ALA A 268 -0.04 -7.33 15.78
C ALA A 268 0.56 -6.22 16.68
N LEU A 269 -0.16 -5.76 17.72
CA LEU A 269 0.23 -4.56 18.47
C LEU A 269 1.64 -4.64 19.07
N TYR A 270 2.07 -5.81 19.52
CA TYR A 270 3.39 -5.98 20.12
C TYR A 270 4.54 -5.72 19.14
N THR A 271 4.31 -5.91 17.84
CA THR A 271 5.33 -5.66 16.80
C THR A 271 5.57 -4.17 16.53
N PHE A 272 4.73 -3.29 17.07
CA PHE A 272 4.89 -1.84 17.05
C PHE A 272 5.50 -1.27 18.32
N GLN A 273 5.91 -2.13 19.24
CA GLN A 273 6.46 -1.73 20.53
C GLN A 273 7.97 -1.86 20.58
N ALA A 274 8.58 -1.03 21.40
CA ALA A 274 10.02 -0.85 21.53
C ALA A 274 10.82 -2.14 21.68
N ASP A 275 10.36 -3.09 22.50
CA ASP A 275 11.13 -4.31 22.77
C ASP A 275 11.26 -5.17 21.51
N TRP A 276 10.16 -5.33 20.77
CA TRP A 276 10.16 -6.10 19.53
C TRP A 276 10.95 -5.38 18.42
N LEU A 277 10.75 -4.06 18.26
CA LEU A 277 11.43 -3.27 17.24
C LEU A 277 12.94 -3.19 17.44
N LYS A 278 13.39 -3.10 18.68
CA LYS A 278 14.83 -3.15 19.00
C LYS A 278 15.46 -4.50 18.66
N GLU A 279 14.77 -5.58 19.00
CA GLU A 279 15.25 -6.94 18.84
C GLU A 279 15.24 -7.41 17.38
N ASN A 280 14.17 -7.07 16.64
CA ASN A 280 13.93 -7.66 15.32
C ASN A 280 14.20 -6.72 14.14
N ILE A 281 14.37 -5.40 14.39
CA ILE A 281 14.51 -4.41 13.32
C ILE A 281 15.74 -3.51 13.53
N LYS A 282 15.78 -2.78 14.63
CA LYS A 282 16.68 -1.63 14.78
C LYS A 282 18.15 -2.01 14.97
N PHE A 283 18.42 -3.02 15.76
CA PHE A 283 19.78 -3.37 16.16
C PHE A 283 20.22 -4.72 15.57
N ASP A 284 21.49 -4.77 15.17
CA ASP A 284 22.14 -5.97 14.63
C ASP A 284 21.62 -6.46 13.26
N HIS A 285 20.78 -5.67 12.55
CA HIS A 285 20.23 -5.98 11.23
C HIS A 285 20.85 -5.12 10.10
N GLY A 286 22.08 -4.67 10.25
CA GLY A 286 22.85 -3.99 9.21
C GLY A 286 22.59 -2.49 9.07
N ALA A 287 23.28 -1.89 8.11
CA ALA A 287 23.29 -0.46 7.91
C ALA A 287 21.88 0.09 7.62
N LEU A 288 21.13 -0.59 6.75
CA LEU A 288 19.80 -0.17 6.31
C LEU A 288 18.80 -0.10 7.48
N MET A 289 18.71 -1.15 8.29
CA MET A 289 17.78 -1.16 9.43
C MET A 289 18.24 -0.22 10.56
N SER A 290 19.53 0.03 10.69
CA SER A 290 20.07 0.92 11.73
C SER A 290 19.58 2.36 11.61
N ILE A 291 19.21 2.81 10.41
CA ILE A 291 18.70 4.16 10.16
C ILE A 291 17.16 4.25 10.16
N TYR A 292 16.45 3.14 10.33
CA TYR A 292 14.99 3.15 10.51
C TYR A 292 14.65 3.99 11.76
N LYS A 293 13.73 4.94 11.62
CA LYS A 293 13.46 5.95 12.63
C LYS A 293 12.39 5.49 13.62
N LEU A 294 12.72 5.59 14.90
CA LEU A 294 11.83 5.22 16.01
C LEU A 294 11.75 6.38 17.01
N VAL A 295 10.72 6.36 17.85
CA VAL A 295 10.50 7.39 18.86
C VAL A 295 11.75 7.54 19.75
N ASN A 296 12.24 8.77 19.88
CA ASN A 296 13.36 9.13 20.76
C ASN A 296 14.61 8.25 20.61
N ASP A 297 14.92 7.81 19.40
CA ASP A 297 16.06 6.94 19.10
C ASP A 297 17.38 7.70 18.90
N GLY A 298 17.35 9.02 19.00
CA GLY A 298 18.51 9.92 18.89
C GLY A 298 18.84 10.34 17.45
N GLN A 299 18.06 9.93 16.44
CA GLN A 299 18.23 10.39 15.08
C GLN A 299 17.59 11.77 14.91
N HIS A 300 18.37 12.72 14.40
CA HIS A 300 17.89 14.03 14.01
C HIS A 300 17.54 14.04 12.52
N ILE A 301 16.43 14.68 12.17
CA ILE A 301 16.02 14.88 10.78
C ILE A 301 16.10 16.36 10.50
N GLU A 302 16.99 16.74 9.59
CA GLU A 302 17.21 18.13 9.22
C GLU A 302 15.94 18.72 8.61
N ASN A 303 15.61 19.96 9.01
CA ASN A 303 14.44 20.72 8.61
C ASN A 303 13.08 20.24 9.17
N GLU A 304 13.06 19.19 9.98
CA GLU A 304 11.88 18.78 10.74
C GLU A 304 11.91 19.44 12.12
N GLU A 305 11.32 20.65 12.25
CA GLU A 305 11.36 21.46 13.48
C GLU A 305 10.09 21.39 14.32
N ASP A 306 9.18 20.51 13.99
CA ASP A 306 7.92 20.36 14.70
C ASP A 306 7.89 19.16 15.65
N GLU A 307 6.67 18.79 16.10
CA GLU A 307 6.43 17.63 16.94
C GLU A 307 6.78 16.29 16.29
N TYR A 308 7.22 16.29 15.04
CA TYR A 308 7.72 15.15 14.28
C TYR A 308 9.24 14.92 14.45
N GLN A 309 9.92 15.66 15.29
CA GLN A 309 11.32 15.39 15.63
C GLN A 309 11.47 14.13 16.49
N PHE A 310 11.10 13.04 15.93
CA PHE A 310 10.89 11.77 16.60
C PHE A 310 12.12 11.22 17.32
N GLY A 311 13.30 11.47 16.79
CA GLY A 311 14.54 11.03 17.41
C GLY A 311 14.90 11.77 18.70
N GLU A 312 14.26 12.90 18.99
CA GLU A 312 14.60 13.81 20.09
C GLU A 312 13.47 13.96 21.11
N THR A 313 12.32 13.37 20.87
CA THR A 313 11.17 13.44 21.78
C THR A 313 10.41 12.12 21.85
N ASN A 314 9.77 11.89 23.00
CA ASN A 314 8.82 10.79 23.17
C ASN A 314 7.36 11.26 23.21
N THR A 315 7.12 12.51 22.85
CA THR A 315 5.77 13.08 22.79
C THR A 315 5.43 13.45 21.35
N VAL A 316 4.45 12.75 20.79
CA VAL A 316 3.95 12.96 19.43
C VAL A 316 2.44 13.23 19.50
N TYR A 317 1.96 14.31 18.88
CA TYR A 317 0.55 14.73 18.93
C TYR A 317 -0.05 14.73 20.35
N ASN A 318 0.69 15.25 21.34
CA ASN A 318 0.31 15.29 22.75
C ASN A 318 0.07 13.89 23.37
N LYS A 319 0.66 12.85 22.83
CA LYS A 319 0.70 11.50 23.42
C LYS A 319 2.14 11.12 23.75
N GLU A 320 2.33 10.48 24.88
CA GLU A 320 3.62 9.91 25.27
C GLU A 320 3.73 8.47 24.70
N TYR A 321 4.91 8.16 24.15
CA TYR A 321 5.32 6.86 23.66
C TYR A 321 6.55 6.40 24.44
N ASN A 322 6.89 5.13 24.36
CA ASN A 322 8.17 4.67 24.89
C ASN A 322 9.27 4.97 23.87
N ASP A 323 10.49 5.16 24.36
CA ASP A 323 11.66 5.23 23.49
C ASP A 323 11.74 3.97 22.63
N TYR A 324 11.94 4.15 21.32
CA TYR A 324 11.95 3.11 20.30
C TYR A 324 10.58 2.47 19.96
N ASP A 325 9.46 3.03 20.38
CA ASP A 325 8.17 2.66 19.81
C ASP A 325 8.09 3.08 18.32
N PHE A 326 7.21 2.40 17.58
CA PHE A 326 6.93 2.71 16.19
C PHE A 326 6.41 4.13 16.03
N ILE A 327 6.88 4.82 15.00
CA ILE A 327 6.44 6.17 14.67
C ILE A 327 5.36 6.15 13.60
N ALA A 328 5.78 6.08 12.35
CA ALA A 328 4.92 6.15 11.18
C ALA A 328 5.60 5.58 9.94
N GLU A 329 4.77 5.00 9.11
CA GLU A 329 5.00 4.65 7.71
C GLU A 329 3.70 4.89 6.95
N GLY A 330 3.21 6.12 6.90
CA GLY A 330 1.91 6.47 6.33
C GLY A 330 1.75 5.95 4.90
N ASP A 331 2.81 5.96 4.16
CA ASP A 331 2.87 5.68 2.74
C ASP A 331 3.03 4.20 2.39
N SER A 332 3.58 3.39 3.30
CA SER A 332 3.65 1.92 3.16
C SER A 332 2.28 1.31 2.86
N SER A 333 1.19 1.93 3.31
CA SER A 333 -0.18 1.51 3.02
C SER A 333 -0.47 1.32 1.53
N SER A 334 0.19 2.05 0.65
CA SER A 334 -0.04 1.99 -0.80
C SER A 334 0.72 0.84 -1.47
N ILE A 335 1.86 0.44 -0.95
CA ILE A 335 2.75 -0.54 -1.58
C ILE A 335 2.59 -1.95 -1.02
N ILE A 336 2.34 -2.12 0.29
CA ILE A 336 2.26 -3.45 0.91
C ILE A 336 1.16 -4.34 0.34
N GLY A 337 0.15 -3.74 -0.29
CA GLY A 337 -0.90 -4.45 -1.02
C GLY A 337 -0.45 -5.04 -2.35
N LEU A 338 0.72 -4.66 -2.85
CA LEU A 338 1.27 -5.09 -4.12
C LEU A 338 2.26 -6.25 -3.98
N PHE A 339 2.67 -6.61 -2.77
CA PHE A 339 3.61 -7.71 -2.55
C PHE A 339 2.94 -9.08 -2.64
N ALA A 340 3.66 -10.03 -3.21
CA ALA A 340 3.16 -11.37 -3.47
C ALA A 340 3.15 -12.22 -2.19
N CYS A 341 1.98 -12.41 -1.60
CA CYS A 341 1.81 -13.31 -0.43
C CYS A 341 0.97 -14.56 -0.73
N GLY A 342 0.45 -14.68 -1.97
CA GLY A 342 -0.41 -15.79 -2.39
C GLY A 342 -1.91 -15.50 -2.34
N LEU A 343 -2.30 -14.33 -1.83
CA LEU A 343 -3.67 -13.83 -1.94
C LEU A 343 -3.92 -13.27 -3.35
N ARG A 344 -5.18 -13.31 -3.80
CA ARG A 344 -5.57 -13.00 -5.19
C ARG A 344 -6.00 -11.54 -5.35
N THR A 345 -5.28 -10.61 -4.73
CA THR A 345 -5.62 -9.19 -4.69
C THR A 345 -5.73 -8.55 -6.08
N PHE A 346 -4.90 -8.97 -7.04
CA PHE A 346 -4.91 -8.44 -8.40
C PHE A 346 -6.11 -8.92 -9.24
N GLU A 347 -6.78 -9.99 -8.83
CA GLU A 347 -8.03 -10.43 -9.44
C GLU A 347 -9.23 -9.70 -8.85
N ASN A 348 -9.20 -9.45 -7.54
CA ASN A 348 -10.16 -8.65 -6.82
C ASN A 348 -9.55 -8.17 -5.50
N GLY A 349 -9.49 -6.86 -5.28
CA GLY A 349 -8.95 -6.28 -4.04
C GLY A 349 -9.65 -6.76 -2.77
N ALA A 350 -10.92 -7.20 -2.87
CA ALA A 350 -11.65 -7.78 -1.76
C ALA A 350 -11.16 -9.16 -1.32
N PHE A 351 -10.32 -9.82 -2.11
CA PHE A 351 -9.71 -11.11 -1.76
C PHE A 351 -8.57 -10.98 -0.76
N GLY A 352 -8.01 -9.78 -0.62
CA GLY A 352 -7.03 -9.45 0.40
C GLY A 352 -5.60 -9.38 -0.10
N SER A 353 -4.79 -8.73 0.70
CA SER A 353 -3.34 -8.53 0.56
C SER A 353 -2.75 -8.20 1.93
N TYR A 354 -1.47 -7.95 2.04
CA TYR A 354 -0.86 -7.42 3.27
C TYR A 354 -1.45 -6.05 3.69
N ALA A 355 -1.96 -5.26 2.75
CA ALA A 355 -2.71 -4.03 3.05
C ALA A 355 -4.15 -4.26 3.55
N GLY A 356 -4.56 -5.52 3.72
CA GLY A 356 -5.94 -5.86 4.04
C GLY A 356 -6.78 -6.10 2.80
N ARG A 357 -8.04 -5.61 2.81
CA ARG A 357 -8.98 -5.81 1.72
C ARG A 357 -9.48 -4.50 1.18
N TYR A 358 -9.59 -4.42 -0.13
CA TYR A 358 -10.09 -3.27 -0.84
C TYR A 358 -11.50 -3.53 -1.35
N SER A 359 -12.32 -2.50 -1.38
CA SER A 359 -13.59 -2.51 -2.09
C SER A 359 -13.61 -1.41 -3.12
N TYR A 360 -14.14 -1.75 -4.29
CA TYR A 360 -14.43 -0.73 -5.29
C TYR A 360 -15.71 0.01 -4.92
N THR A 361 -15.66 1.33 -4.95
CA THR A 361 -16.85 2.15 -4.77
C THR A 361 -17.02 3.07 -5.97
N THR A 362 -18.25 3.13 -6.46
CA THR A 362 -18.69 4.16 -7.41
C THR A 362 -19.37 5.33 -6.69
N ALA A 363 -19.13 5.46 -5.38
CA ALA A 363 -19.76 6.54 -4.61
C ALA A 363 -19.33 7.88 -5.19
N SER A 364 -20.29 8.56 -5.81
CA SER A 364 -20.24 9.99 -6.10
C SER A 364 -20.92 10.72 -4.95
N GLY A 365 -20.22 11.56 -4.24
CA GLY A 365 -20.80 12.36 -3.17
C GLY A 365 -19.85 13.46 -2.74
N GLU A 366 -20.41 14.60 -2.38
CA GLU A 366 -19.66 15.82 -2.00
C GLU A 366 -18.74 15.64 -0.76
N ASP A 367 -18.79 14.47 -0.10
CA ASP A 367 -18.12 14.26 1.18
C ASP A 367 -16.89 13.33 1.14
N ALA A 368 -16.46 12.85 -0.02
CA ALA A 368 -15.41 11.84 -0.10
C ALA A 368 -14.09 12.36 -0.72
N GLY A 369 -13.93 13.64 -0.89
CA GLY A 369 -12.75 14.24 -1.50
C GLY A 369 -12.57 13.82 -2.96
N TYR A 370 -11.37 13.99 -3.51
CA TYR A 370 -11.09 13.69 -4.92
C TYR A 370 -11.28 12.21 -5.31
N VAL A 371 -11.30 11.30 -4.33
CA VAL A 371 -11.61 9.87 -4.57
C VAL A 371 -13.08 9.64 -4.92
N SER A 372 -13.97 10.59 -4.60
CA SER A 372 -15.42 10.45 -4.83
C SER A 372 -15.84 10.67 -6.28
N THR A 373 -15.07 11.41 -7.04
CA THR A 373 -15.38 11.71 -8.45
C THR A 373 -14.82 10.67 -9.41
N LEU A 374 -13.93 9.82 -8.93
CA LEU A 374 -13.26 8.78 -9.69
C LEU A 374 -13.63 7.41 -9.12
N ASN A 375 -13.76 6.41 -9.98
CA ASN A 375 -13.93 5.02 -9.54
C ASN A 375 -12.73 4.62 -8.69
N GLY A 376 -12.87 4.74 -7.38
CA GLY A 376 -11.79 4.53 -6.43
C GLY A 376 -11.84 3.15 -5.78
N VAL A 377 -10.69 2.64 -5.42
CA VAL A 377 -10.56 1.50 -4.50
C VAL A 377 -10.54 2.07 -3.09
N VAL A 378 -11.49 1.68 -2.27
CA VAL A 378 -11.52 2.05 -0.85
C VAL A 378 -11.06 0.84 -0.04
N PRO A 379 -10.13 0.98 0.90
CA PRO A 379 -9.75 -0.10 1.78
C PRO A 379 -10.97 -0.75 2.42
N GLY A 380 -11.05 -2.07 2.34
CA GLY A 380 -12.23 -2.82 2.77
C GLY A 380 -12.63 -2.46 4.19
N LEU A 381 -13.87 -2.07 4.37
CA LEU A 381 -14.47 -1.94 5.68
C LEU A 381 -14.68 -3.36 6.22
N TYR A 382 -13.82 -3.78 7.14
CA TYR A 382 -14.05 -4.99 7.89
C TYR A 382 -15.05 -4.71 9.02
N ILE A 383 -16.12 -5.48 9.06
CA ILE A 383 -17.02 -5.49 10.21
C ILE A 383 -16.48 -6.56 11.15
N ASN A 384 -15.94 -6.16 12.29
CA ASN A 384 -15.58 -7.09 13.34
C ASN A 384 -16.84 -7.85 13.80
N PRO A 385 -16.95 -9.16 13.56
CA PRO A 385 -18.16 -9.91 13.88
C PRO A 385 -18.44 -9.99 15.40
N GLU A 386 -17.45 -9.71 16.24
CA GLU A 386 -17.62 -9.74 17.71
C GLU A 386 -18.15 -8.41 18.28
N THR A 387 -17.94 -7.30 17.58
CA THR A 387 -18.24 -5.97 18.12
C THR A 387 -19.24 -5.18 17.30
N ASP A 388 -19.67 -5.66 16.13
CA ASP A 388 -20.47 -4.92 15.15
C ASP A 388 -19.88 -3.53 14.78
N LYS A 389 -18.61 -3.31 15.11
CA LYS A 389 -17.93 -2.06 14.80
C LYS A 389 -17.18 -2.19 13.50
N ILE A 390 -17.38 -1.20 12.64
CA ILE A 390 -16.53 -0.98 11.48
C ILE A 390 -15.18 -0.56 12.04
N GLY A 391 -14.22 -1.45 11.96
CA GLY A 391 -12.86 -1.21 12.40
C GLY A 391 -11.91 -1.33 11.22
N LYS A 392 -10.80 -0.63 11.30
CA LYS A 392 -9.65 -0.85 10.43
C LYS A 392 -8.95 -2.13 10.93
N TYR A 393 -9.51 -3.29 10.63
CA TYR A 393 -8.88 -4.57 10.94
C TYR A 393 -8.20 -5.11 9.69
N ASN A 394 -6.91 -5.29 9.77
CA ASN A 394 -6.13 -5.96 8.74
C ASN A 394 -5.69 -7.33 9.27
N PRO A 395 -6.32 -8.42 8.83
CA PRO A 395 -6.04 -9.76 9.34
C PRO A 395 -4.66 -10.30 8.91
N TYR A 396 -4.00 -9.63 7.99
CA TYR A 396 -2.70 -10.04 7.44
C TYR A 396 -1.53 -9.22 7.99
N LEU A 397 -1.82 -8.22 8.83
CA LEU A 397 -0.82 -7.27 9.33
C LEU A 397 0.27 -7.96 10.16
N LEU A 398 -0.11 -8.89 11.03
CA LEU A 398 0.87 -9.61 11.84
C LEU A 398 1.83 -10.42 10.97
N ASP A 399 1.32 -11.10 9.95
CA ASP A 399 2.15 -11.90 9.05
C ASP A 399 3.12 -11.03 8.24
N PHE A 400 2.69 -9.83 7.84
CA PHE A 400 3.57 -8.84 7.20
C PHE A 400 4.68 -8.35 8.13
N GLN A 401 4.35 -8.01 9.38
CA GLN A 401 5.32 -7.58 10.37
C GLN A 401 6.36 -8.67 10.70
N LEU A 402 5.93 -9.92 10.78
CA LEU A 402 6.84 -11.04 11.02
C LEU A 402 7.74 -11.31 9.81
N GLU A 403 7.22 -11.16 8.58
CA GLU A 403 8.06 -11.25 7.38
C GLU A 403 9.07 -10.09 7.31
N TRP A 404 8.71 -8.89 7.79
CA TRP A 404 9.68 -7.80 7.90
C TRP A 404 10.88 -8.19 8.77
N ALA A 405 10.63 -8.78 9.94
CA ALA A 405 11.70 -9.27 10.82
C ALA A 405 12.59 -10.30 10.12
N ALA A 406 12.01 -11.29 9.44
CA ALA A 406 12.77 -12.28 8.68
C ALA A 406 13.64 -11.64 7.58
N ARG A 407 13.08 -10.67 6.84
CA ARG A 407 13.84 -9.95 5.80
C ARG A 407 14.89 -8.98 6.38
N ALA A 408 14.70 -8.48 7.60
CA ALA A 408 15.72 -7.72 8.30
C ALA A 408 16.95 -8.58 8.61
N ASP A 409 16.76 -9.86 8.98
CA ASP A 409 17.86 -10.83 9.13
C ASP A 409 18.61 -11.07 7.81
N TRP A 410 17.92 -11.02 6.66
CA TRP A 410 18.55 -11.15 5.34
C TRP A 410 19.57 -10.05 5.05
N CYS A 411 19.49 -8.91 5.71
CA CYS A 411 20.46 -7.84 5.55
C CYS A 411 21.86 -8.24 6.02
N VAL A 412 21.98 -9.15 6.98
CA VAL A 412 23.23 -9.45 7.68
C VAL A 412 23.66 -10.92 7.60
N SER A 413 22.79 -11.81 7.17
CA SER A 413 23.02 -13.25 7.23
C SER A 413 23.02 -13.90 5.84
N SER A 414 23.60 -15.09 5.75
CA SER A 414 23.61 -15.89 4.53
C SER A 414 22.28 -16.65 4.38
N TYR A 415 22.04 -17.19 3.18
CA TYR A 415 20.85 -18.00 2.90
C TYR A 415 20.68 -19.14 3.92
N GLU A 416 21.75 -19.84 4.26
CA GLU A 416 21.71 -21.00 5.14
C GLU A 416 21.43 -20.65 6.63
N ASP A 417 21.54 -19.38 6.97
CA ASP A 417 21.36 -18.87 8.34
C ASP A 417 20.07 -18.05 8.50
N CYS A 418 19.30 -17.88 7.41
CA CYS A 418 18.03 -17.14 7.38
C CYS A 418 16.84 -18.06 7.19
N ASN A 419 15.66 -17.58 7.57
CA ASN A 419 14.38 -18.21 7.25
C ASN A 419 13.83 -17.69 5.92
N HIS A 420 13.18 -18.58 5.16
CA HIS A 420 12.50 -18.28 3.90
C HIS A 420 11.06 -18.78 3.92
N ALA A 421 10.21 -18.04 3.22
CA ALA A 421 8.78 -18.32 3.25
C ALA A 421 8.41 -19.69 2.70
N PRO A 422 7.39 -20.36 3.28
CA PRO A 422 6.83 -21.57 2.75
C PRO A 422 6.43 -21.45 1.28
N VAL A 423 6.55 -22.53 0.53
CA VAL A 423 6.06 -22.64 -0.85
C VAL A 423 4.69 -23.31 -0.84
N VAL A 424 3.69 -22.63 -1.42
CA VAL A 424 2.31 -23.12 -1.48
C VAL A 424 1.84 -23.16 -2.93
N GLU A 425 1.63 -24.37 -3.46
CA GLU A 425 1.19 -24.57 -4.82
C GLU A 425 -0.19 -25.23 -4.87
N MET A 426 -1.06 -24.76 -5.76
CA MET A 426 -2.35 -25.35 -6.06
C MET A 426 -2.52 -25.55 -7.56
N ASP A 427 -2.86 -26.76 -7.97
CA ASP A 427 -3.07 -27.10 -9.38
C ASP A 427 -4.38 -26.47 -9.92
N GLU A 428 -5.41 -26.34 -9.09
CA GLU A 428 -6.71 -25.75 -9.43
C GLU A 428 -7.16 -24.83 -8.29
N LYS A 429 -7.58 -23.61 -8.62
CA LYS A 429 -7.98 -22.55 -7.67
C LYS A 429 -9.44 -22.14 -7.83
N ASP A 430 -10.06 -22.44 -8.98
CA ASP A 430 -11.43 -22.03 -9.30
C ASP A 430 -12.29 -23.25 -9.58
N PHE A 431 -13.36 -23.42 -8.81
CA PHE A 431 -14.26 -24.54 -8.92
C PHE A 431 -15.67 -24.06 -9.24
N THR A 432 -16.34 -24.79 -10.14
CA THR A 432 -17.75 -24.57 -10.43
C THR A 432 -18.54 -25.80 -10.02
N VAL A 433 -19.47 -25.63 -9.11
CA VAL A 433 -20.24 -26.71 -8.49
C VAL A 433 -21.75 -26.47 -8.57
N LYS A 434 -22.56 -27.49 -8.28
CA LYS A 434 -24.00 -27.33 -8.08
C LYS A 434 -24.31 -27.11 -6.61
N ALA A 435 -25.44 -26.44 -6.36
CA ALA A 435 -25.95 -26.33 -4.99
C ALA A 435 -26.04 -27.69 -4.30
N GLY A 436 -25.47 -27.78 -3.08
CA GLY A 436 -25.40 -29.01 -2.29
C GLY A 436 -24.27 -29.97 -2.69
N GLU A 437 -23.47 -29.66 -3.69
CA GLU A 437 -22.32 -30.47 -4.11
C GLU A 437 -21.12 -30.23 -3.22
N THR A 438 -20.27 -31.25 -3.06
CA THR A 438 -19.01 -31.18 -2.31
C THR A 438 -17.86 -31.17 -3.30
N VAL A 439 -16.93 -30.25 -3.12
CA VAL A 439 -15.64 -30.19 -3.79
C VAL A 439 -14.51 -30.43 -2.81
N SER A 440 -13.45 -31.09 -3.25
CA SER A 440 -12.23 -31.31 -2.46
C SER A 440 -11.03 -30.79 -3.21
N PHE A 441 -10.10 -30.20 -2.48
CA PHE A 441 -8.88 -29.62 -3.01
C PHE A 441 -7.72 -29.82 -2.04
N GLU A 442 -6.51 -29.75 -2.57
CA GLU A 442 -5.27 -29.94 -1.85
C GLU A 442 -4.21 -28.97 -2.35
N ALA A 443 -3.51 -28.31 -1.44
CA ALA A 443 -2.29 -27.59 -1.75
C ALA A 443 -1.07 -28.50 -1.52
N LYS A 444 -0.06 -28.34 -2.35
CA LYS A 444 1.29 -28.84 -2.11
C LYS A 444 2.03 -27.79 -1.31
N VAL A 445 2.48 -28.15 -0.13
CA VAL A 445 3.21 -27.26 0.75
C VAL A 445 4.58 -27.82 1.05
N SER A 446 5.59 -26.99 1.00
CA SER A 446 6.98 -27.33 1.35
C SER A 446 7.67 -26.11 1.93
N ASP A 447 8.72 -26.38 2.68
CA ASP A 447 9.55 -25.35 3.25
C ASP A 447 10.97 -25.43 2.69
N PRO A 448 11.58 -24.31 2.24
CA PRO A 448 12.93 -24.31 1.70
C PRO A 448 14.00 -24.70 2.73
N ASP A 449 13.80 -24.33 3.99
CA ASP A 449 14.75 -24.53 5.09
C ASP A 449 14.49 -25.83 5.85
N GLY A 450 13.34 -26.44 5.58
CA GLY A 450 12.93 -27.71 6.17
C GLY A 450 12.16 -27.55 7.48
N ASP A 451 11.62 -26.37 7.74
CA ASP A 451 10.84 -26.07 8.93
C ASP A 451 9.48 -26.76 8.90
N LYS A 452 8.90 -26.90 10.07
CA LYS A 452 7.61 -27.55 10.22
C LYS A 452 6.50 -26.56 9.89
N LEU A 453 5.65 -26.96 8.95
CA LEU A 453 4.55 -26.14 8.49
C LEU A 453 3.26 -26.38 9.29
N THR A 454 2.56 -25.29 9.57
CA THR A 454 1.20 -25.28 10.10
C THR A 454 0.26 -24.70 9.04
N SER A 455 -0.74 -25.49 8.64
CA SER A 455 -1.73 -25.08 7.63
C SER A 455 -3.07 -24.84 8.31
N THR A 456 -3.71 -23.72 7.99
CA THR A 456 -5.04 -23.36 8.53
C THR A 456 -5.92 -22.84 7.41
N TRP A 457 -7.12 -23.41 7.29
CA TRP A 457 -8.12 -22.94 6.34
C TRP A 457 -9.11 -21.99 7.03
N SER A 458 -9.50 -20.98 6.30
CA SER A 458 -10.55 -20.05 6.70
C SER A 458 -11.46 -19.76 5.52
N THR A 459 -12.66 -19.26 5.79
CA THR A 459 -13.54 -18.76 4.74
C THR A 459 -13.93 -17.33 5.06
N GLU A 460 -13.99 -16.54 4.01
CA GLU A 460 -14.39 -15.16 4.10
C GLU A 460 -15.33 -14.86 2.95
N GLN A 461 -16.40 -14.13 3.26
CA GLN A 461 -17.39 -13.77 2.25
C GLN A 461 -17.10 -12.45 1.54
N THR A 462 -15.96 -11.83 1.83
CA THR A 462 -15.59 -10.58 1.19
C THR A 462 -15.22 -10.86 -0.27
N GLY A 463 -15.87 -10.17 -1.20
CA GLY A 463 -15.67 -10.40 -2.63
C GLY A 463 -16.50 -11.56 -3.22
N CYS A 464 -17.26 -12.25 -2.38
CA CYS A 464 -18.17 -13.32 -2.80
C CYS A 464 -19.59 -13.08 -2.23
N VAL A 465 -20.59 -13.43 -3.01
CA VAL A 465 -22.00 -13.28 -2.65
C VAL A 465 -22.63 -14.64 -2.39
N TYR A 466 -23.32 -14.76 -1.28
CA TYR A 466 -24.21 -15.87 -1.01
C TYR A 466 -25.59 -15.31 -0.67
N ASN A 467 -26.60 -15.63 -1.50
CA ASN A 467 -27.97 -15.15 -1.36
C ASN A 467 -28.88 -16.11 -0.56
N GLY A 468 -28.37 -17.27 -0.17
CA GLY A 468 -29.11 -18.24 0.65
C GLY A 468 -29.36 -17.74 2.08
N LYS A 469 -30.21 -18.48 2.78
CA LYS A 469 -30.64 -18.15 4.15
C LYS A 469 -30.01 -19.01 5.24
N ASP A 470 -29.28 -20.04 4.84
CA ASP A 470 -28.67 -20.95 5.78
C ASP A 470 -27.32 -20.40 6.26
N SER A 471 -27.29 -19.74 7.38
CA SER A 471 -26.09 -19.14 7.99
C SER A 471 -25.23 -20.16 8.76
N THR A 472 -25.62 -21.42 8.79
CA THR A 472 -24.89 -22.46 9.58
C THR A 472 -23.89 -23.27 8.76
N ILE A 473 -23.45 -22.77 7.60
CA ILE A 473 -23.14 -23.62 6.47
C ILE A 473 -21.70 -23.78 6.14
N PHE A 474 -20.80 -23.44 6.93
CA PHE A 474 -19.45 -23.80 6.55
C PHE A 474 -19.14 -25.25 6.98
N ASN A 475 -19.69 -26.19 6.20
CA ASN A 475 -19.28 -27.59 6.29
C ASN A 475 -18.02 -27.79 5.47
N TRP A 476 -16.90 -27.40 6.02
CA TRP A 476 -15.63 -27.89 5.51
C TRP A 476 -15.01 -28.91 6.48
N THR A 477 -14.20 -29.76 5.93
CA THR A 477 -13.25 -30.57 6.69
C THR A 477 -11.86 -30.19 6.25
N GLU A 478 -10.96 -30.04 7.18
CA GLU A 478 -9.55 -29.78 6.91
C GLU A 478 -8.69 -30.92 7.43
N ASP A 479 -7.62 -31.22 6.70
CA ASP A 479 -6.54 -32.09 7.12
C ASP A 479 -5.24 -31.48 6.58
N ASN A 480 -4.61 -30.62 7.36
CA ASN A 480 -3.48 -29.79 6.94
C ASN A 480 -3.80 -28.97 5.66
N ALA A 481 -3.08 -29.24 4.56
CA ALA A 481 -3.25 -28.55 3.28
C ALA A 481 -4.44 -29.06 2.43
N LYS A 482 -5.22 -30.03 2.95
CA LYS A 482 -6.41 -30.56 2.28
C LYS A 482 -7.67 -30.01 2.89
N ALA A 483 -8.63 -29.68 2.04
CA ALA A 483 -9.96 -29.33 2.50
C ALA A 483 -11.05 -29.85 1.58
N SER A 484 -12.25 -29.96 2.11
CA SER A 484 -13.45 -30.19 1.32
C SER A 484 -14.54 -29.22 1.77
N PHE A 485 -15.25 -28.68 0.83
CA PHE A 485 -16.33 -27.73 1.07
C PHE A 485 -17.62 -28.24 0.43
N THR A 486 -18.71 -28.25 1.19
CA THR A 486 -20.03 -28.61 0.69
C THR A 486 -20.85 -27.33 0.51
N PHE A 487 -21.21 -27.04 -0.72
CA PHE A 487 -22.00 -25.84 -1.03
C PHE A 487 -23.41 -25.97 -0.44
N PRO A 488 -24.01 -24.86 0.06
CA PRO A 488 -25.38 -24.85 0.55
C PRO A 488 -26.38 -25.33 -0.51
N LYS A 489 -27.44 -26.04 -0.05
CA LYS A 489 -28.48 -26.56 -0.95
C LYS A 489 -29.42 -25.48 -1.47
N ASP A 490 -29.50 -24.37 -0.78
CA ASP A 490 -30.29 -23.19 -1.14
C ASP A 490 -29.50 -22.12 -1.87
N ALA A 491 -28.28 -22.45 -2.26
CA ALA A 491 -27.46 -21.55 -3.06
C ALA A 491 -28.01 -21.39 -4.48
N GLU A 492 -27.87 -20.21 -5.00
CA GLU A 492 -28.36 -19.82 -6.33
C GLU A 492 -27.18 -19.68 -7.30
N LYS A 493 -27.49 -19.71 -8.59
CA LYS A 493 -26.48 -19.51 -9.64
C LYS A 493 -25.74 -18.19 -9.45
N GLY A 494 -24.41 -18.27 -9.42
CA GLY A 494 -23.54 -17.11 -9.21
C GLY A 494 -23.12 -16.89 -7.75
N ASP A 495 -23.76 -17.59 -6.79
CA ASP A 495 -23.26 -17.60 -5.43
C ASP A 495 -21.84 -18.15 -5.38
N CYS A 496 -20.99 -17.53 -4.59
CA CYS A 496 -19.59 -17.94 -4.47
C CYS A 496 -19.09 -17.90 -3.02
N PHE A 497 -18.00 -18.64 -2.79
CA PHE A 497 -17.23 -18.63 -1.55
C PHE A 497 -15.75 -18.61 -1.86
N ILE A 498 -15.00 -17.89 -1.03
CA ILE A 498 -13.54 -17.97 -1.00
C ILE A 498 -13.11 -18.68 0.26
N LEU A 499 -12.25 -19.68 0.07
CA LEU A 499 -11.51 -20.31 1.15
C LEU A 499 -10.06 -19.92 1.02
N THR A 500 -9.48 -19.52 2.14
CA THR A 500 -8.07 -19.09 2.22
C THR A 500 -7.31 -20.10 3.07
N LEU A 501 -6.26 -20.68 2.49
CA LEU A 501 -5.25 -21.46 3.19
C LEU A 501 -4.16 -20.50 3.64
N ARG A 502 -3.83 -20.52 4.92
CA ARG A 502 -2.66 -19.88 5.52
C ARG A 502 -1.66 -20.97 5.90
N VAL A 503 -0.45 -20.87 5.40
CA VAL A 503 0.66 -21.79 5.70
C VAL A 503 1.77 -21.00 6.35
N GLN A 504 2.15 -21.40 7.54
CA GLN A 504 3.15 -20.74 8.38
C GLN A 504 4.21 -21.76 8.80
N ASP A 505 5.47 -21.35 8.78
CA ASP A 505 6.58 -22.11 9.34
C ASP A 505 6.67 -21.96 10.88
N ASP A 506 7.61 -22.68 11.51
CA ASP A 506 7.86 -22.60 12.96
C ASP A 506 9.30 -22.11 13.27
N ALA A 507 9.90 -21.34 12.36
CA ALA A 507 11.17 -20.66 12.57
C ALA A 507 11.08 -19.55 13.63
N ASP A 508 12.21 -19.07 14.12
CA ASP A 508 12.25 -17.94 15.06
C ASP A 508 11.73 -16.65 14.43
N ALA A 509 12.15 -16.36 13.18
CA ALA A 509 11.60 -15.28 12.35
C ALA A 509 10.55 -15.86 11.39
N VAL A 510 9.34 -16.05 11.89
CA VAL A 510 8.23 -16.76 11.22
C VAL A 510 7.83 -16.10 9.92
N MET A 511 7.64 -16.91 8.87
CA MET A 511 7.09 -16.45 7.59
C MET A 511 5.79 -17.18 7.22
N THR A 512 4.96 -16.52 6.44
CA THR A 512 3.64 -17.02 6.04
C THR A 512 3.41 -16.85 4.54
N ARG A 513 2.74 -17.84 3.92
CA ARG A 513 2.20 -17.75 2.57
C ARG A 513 0.77 -18.23 2.52
N TYR A 514 0.04 -17.77 1.52
CA TYR A 514 -1.38 -18.05 1.35
C TYR A 514 -1.67 -18.76 0.03
N ALA A 515 -2.81 -19.40 -0.01
CA ALA A 515 -3.47 -19.78 -1.27
C ALA A 515 -4.98 -19.61 -1.12
N GLN A 516 -5.66 -19.25 -2.20
CA GLN A 516 -7.11 -19.04 -2.18
C GLN A 516 -7.81 -19.87 -3.24
N VAL A 517 -8.90 -20.48 -2.83
CA VAL A 517 -9.82 -21.23 -3.69
C VAL A 517 -11.14 -20.49 -3.80
N MET A 518 -11.57 -20.23 -5.03
CA MET A 518 -12.90 -19.69 -5.30
C MET A 518 -13.83 -20.81 -5.78
N ILE A 519 -14.99 -20.91 -5.14
CA ILE A 519 -16.00 -21.92 -5.48
C ILE A 519 -17.30 -21.19 -5.84
N THR A 520 -17.80 -21.43 -7.04
CA THR A 520 -18.98 -20.75 -7.60
C THR A 520 -20.07 -21.75 -7.97
N VAL A 521 -21.35 -21.41 -7.75
CA VAL A 521 -22.51 -22.19 -8.19
C VAL A 521 -22.79 -21.96 -9.67
N ALA A 522 -22.96 -23.08 -10.44
CA ALA A 522 -23.20 -23.12 -11.88
C ALA A 522 -24.57 -22.58 -12.29
#